data_5ae1ac749b4c453e18e9ab038a16a2ea
#
_entry.id   5ae1ac749b4c453e18e9ab038a16a2ea
#
_cell.length_a   1.000
_cell.length_b   1.000
_cell.length_c   1.000
_cell.angle_alpha   90.00
_cell.angle_beta   90.00
_cell.angle_gamma   90.00
#
_symmetry.space_group_name_H-M   'P 1'
#
loop_
_entity.id
_entity.type
_entity.pdbx_description
1 polymer ?
#
loop_
_entity_poly.entity_id
_entity_poly.type
_entity_poly.pdbx_seq_one_letter_code
_entity_poly.pdbx_strand_id
1 'polypeptide(L)'
;MTLHGDSQAGTLTRASLTKYLALVEIDAEDSSGFTPLALAVKNGHPSAVKLLLQNGAQAGKPVRDGRTPLYLAANAKQNRPRVVELLLGADPKPQIDASSPDWNNETPLMAAITQGRDPEVVRLLTEAGASLTKTNDRGETAVALADQTTNPAIKTALNPKAPQGGIGSALAQLLVSAVMFALAYADKWPGVKDIIQNVIRSAYNQANPTPPGAKPPPGTDIDDPQTVEEFQHNIGNIIQSNGLEDFFPPNDPYVQQVAQLAATLRKDQTNHLSSPPMIMRLAKAALYQTVLYIDDSGSMAEDGRMDRAKIMVTRLTRLATALVPDTNISSGVHLRFINKDDSTANDLREAAVSQRMQFTPEGWTELGTNLEKKILQPMVYDNLNSTGVLPRPLMILIVTDGMPSKEDEGTFRKTIMKCKGELTKKGYLPAAVQYDLSQIGNTPEAVKWIQTFDSDSAAKKLVYFSTENTDSRLSEFKDNDAALDDWLSKKLRHEPVIRKKTTP
;
A
#
# COMPACT_ATOMS: atom_id res chain seq x y z
N MET A 1 20.09 -23.70 3.27
CA MET A 1 19.09 -22.75 2.76
C MET A 1 19.67 -22.12 1.50
N THR A 2 18.88 -22.02 0.45
CA THR A 2 19.28 -21.46 -0.85
C THR A 2 18.21 -20.49 -1.33
N LEU A 3 18.54 -19.59 -2.27
CA LEU A 3 17.58 -18.66 -2.86
C LEU A 3 16.37 -19.41 -3.43
N HIS A 4 16.59 -20.50 -4.15
CA HIS A 4 15.53 -21.36 -4.69
C HIS A 4 14.67 -22.01 -3.60
N GLY A 5 15.31 -22.57 -2.56
CA GLY A 5 14.62 -23.24 -1.47
C GLY A 5 13.72 -22.29 -0.69
N ASP A 6 14.19 -21.10 -0.33
CA ASP A 6 13.40 -20.10 0.39
C ASP A 6 12.28 -19.51 -0.49
N SER A 7 12.54 -19.34 -1.80
CA SER A 7 11.52 -18.92 -2.77
C SER A 7 10.42 -19.97 -2.91
N GLN A 8 10.78 -21.26 -2.96
CA GLN A 8 9.85 -22.37 -3.05
C GLN A 8 9.01 -22.53 -1.78
N ALA A 9 9.61 -22.30 -0.61
CA ALA A 9 8.95 -22.43 0.70
C ALA A 9 8.15 -21.18 1.11
N GLY A 10 8.35 -20.05 0.41
CA GLY A 10 7.75 -18.77 0.78
C GLY A 10 8.40 -18.11 2.00
N THR A 11 9.58 -18.57 2.40
CA THR A 11 10.32 -18.07 3.58
C THR A 11 11.38 -17.02 3.20
N LEU A 12 11.41 -16.59 1.94
CA LEU A 12 12.36 -15.61 1.45
C LEU A 12 12.11 -14.25 2.11
N THR A 13 13.09 -13.79 2.87
CA THR A 13 13.12 -12.45 3.46
C THR A 13 14.09 -11.56 2.70
N ARG A 14 14.00 -10.25 2.93
CA ARG A 14 14.96 -9.30 2.35
C ARG A 14 16.39 -9.58 2.80
N ALA A 15 16.57 -9.85 4.10
CA ALA A 15 17.89 -10.14 4.65
C ALA A 15 18.53 -11.40 4.04
N SER A 16 17.72 -12.46 3.83
CA SER A 16 18.20 -13.67 3.16
C SER A 16 18.45 -13.43 1.67
N LEU A 17 17.59 -12.68 0.98
CA LEU A 17 17.77 -12.34 -0.43
C LEU A 17 19.09 -11.57 -0.66
N THR A 18 19.37 -10.54 0.13
CA THR A 18 20.65 -9.79 0.01
C THR A 18 21.86 -10.70 0.16
N LYS A 19 21.83 -11.66 1.10
CA LYS A 19 22.90 -12.63 1.27
C LYS A 19 23.04 -13.55 0.06
N TYR A 20 21.92 -13.99 -0.51
CA TYR A 20 21.94 -14.88 -1.68
C TYR A 20 22.42 -14.15 -2.93
N LEU A 21 22.02 -12.90 -3.16
CA LEU A 21 22.45 -12.13 -4.34
C LEU A 21 23.94 -11.76 -4.34
N ALA A 22 24.62 -11.88 -3.21
CA ALA A 22 26.07 -11.80 -3.15
C ALA A 22 26.78 -13.06 -3.72
N LEU A 23 26.04 -14.16 -3.91
CA LEU A 23 26.59 -15.46 -4.31
C LEU A 23 26.02 -15.98 -5.63
N VAL A 24 24.77 -15.62 -5.96
CA VAL A 24 24.07 -16.13 -7.14
C VAL A 24 23.24 -15.02 -7.79
N GLU A 25 23.06 -15.12 -9.10
CA GLU A 25 22.18 -14.20 -9.84
C GLU A 25 20.70 -14.44 -9.47
N ILE A 26 19.90 -13.37 -9.50
CA ILE A 26 18.48 -13.42 -9.13
C ILE A 26 17.65 -14.36 -10.01
N ASP A 27 18.03 -14.49 -11.28
CA ASP A 27 17.39 -15.36 -12.27
C ASP A 27 18.16 -16.65 -12.54
N ALA A 28 19.07 -17.05 -11.63
CA ALA A 28 19.76 -18.33 -11.73
C ALA A 28 18.75 -19.48 -11.76
N GLU A 29 19.02 -20.50 -12.59
CA GLU A 29 18.16 -21.68 -12.69
C GLU A 29 18.66 -22.79 -11.76
N ASP A 30 17.73 -23.50 -11.15
CA ASP A 30 18.05 -24.75 -10.42
C ASP A 30 18.29 -25.93 -11.40
N SER A 31 18.62 -27.09 -10.87
CA SER A 31 18.84 -28.30 -11.67
C SER A 31 17.65 -28.70 -12.54
N SER A 32 16.44 -28.27 -12.18
CA SER A 32 15.20 -28.51 -12.93
C SER A 32 14.86 -27.39 -13.92
N GLY A 33 15.66 -26.31 -13.98
CA GLY A 33 15.49 -25.17 -14.87
C GLY A 33 14.45 -24.17 -14.36
N PHE A 34 14.19 -24.12 -13.04
CA PHE A 34 13.34 -23.11 -12.44
C PHE A 34 14.15 -21.95 -11.88
N THR A 35 13.73 -20.73 -12.16
CA THR A 35 14.22 -19.54 -11.47
C THR A 35 13.59 -19.42 -10.07
N PRO A 36 14.22 -18.69 -9.12
CA PRO A 36 13.60 -18.39 -7.83
C PRO A 36 12.19 -17.78 -7.95
N LEU A 37 12.00 -16.86 -8.92
CA LEU A 37 10.69 -16.30 -9.22
C LEU A 37 9.69 -17.36 -9.67
N ALA A 38 10.05 -18.23 -10.59
CA ALA A 38 9.18 -19.29 -11.08
C ALA A 38 8.76 -20.27 -9.96
N LEU A 39 9.66 -20.58 -9.01
CA LEU A 39 9.34 -21.40 -7.83
C LEU A 39 8.39 -20.70 -6.88
N ALA A 40 8.62 -19.43 -6.56
CA ALA A 40 7.71 -18.64 -5.73
C ALA A 40 6.32 -18.52 -6.34
N VAL A 41 6.25 -18.29 -7.66
CA VAL A 41 4.99 -18.21 -8.43
C VAL A 41 4.25 -19.54 -8.41
N LYS A 42 4.91 -20.64 -8.78
CA LYS A 42 4.31 -21.99 -8.84
C LYS A 42 3.72 -22.41 -7.49
N ASN A 43 4.35 -22.03 -6.40
CA ASN A 43 3.89 -22.35 -5.05
C ASN A 43 2.93 -21.31 -4.47
N GLY A 44 2.72 -20.19 -5.16
CA GLY A 44 1.75 -19.16 -4.77
C GLY A 44 2.19 -18.35 -3.55
N HIS A 45 3.42 -17.85 -3.55
CA HIS A 45 4.00 -17.05 -2.46
C HIS A 45 4.13 -15.56 -2.86
N PRO A 46 3.08 -14.72 -2.72
CA PRO A 46 3.07 -13.33 -3.20
C PRO A 46 4.18 -12.47 -2.63
N SER A 47 4.54 -12.66 -1.37
CA SER A 47 5.62 -11.89 -0.72
C SER A 47 6.97 -12.16 -1.37
N ALA A 48 7.30 -13.44 -1.63
CA ALA A 48 8.53 -13.82 -2.31
C ALA A 48 8.52 -13.34 -3.78
N VAL A 49 7.38 -13.48 -4.49
CA VAL A 49 7.20 -12.97 -5.86
C VAL A 49 7.44 -11.47 -5.91
N LYS A 50 6.79 -10.69 -5.03
CA LYS A 50 6.96 -9.24 -4.94
C LYS A 50 8.41 -8.87 -4.67
N LEU A 51 9.05 -9.53 -3.70
CA LEU A 51 10.43 -9.27 -3.32
C LEU A 51 11.41 -9.53 -4.47
N LEU A 52 11.23 -10.63 -5.20
CA LEU A 52 12.06 -10.99 -6.35
C LEU A 52 11.88 -9.99 -7.51
N LEU A 53 10.64 -9.65 -7.86
CA LEU A 53 10.35 -8.65 -8.91
C LEU A 53 10.93 -7.27 -8.57
N GLN A 54 10.83 -6.85 -7.32
CA GLN A 54 11.40 -5.57 -6.86
C GLN A 54 12.94 -5.52 -6.93
N ASN A 55 13.59 -6.68 -6.93
CA ASN A 55 15.05 -6.79 -7.04
C ASN A 55 15.52 -7.19 -8.45
N GLY A 56 14.64 -7.06 -9.46
CA GLY A 56 15.01 -7.19 -10.86
C GLY A 56 14.85 -8.59 -11.46
N ALA A 57 14.13 -9.50 -10.77
CA ALA A 57 13.79 -10.79 -11.38
C ALA A 57 12.91 -10.60 -12.61
N GLN A 58 13.21 -11.31 -13.69
CA GLN A 58 12.52 -11.19 -14.96
C GLN A 58 11.14 -11.87 -14.91
N ALA A 59 10.07 -11.07 -14.91
CA ALA A 59 8.69 -11.56 -14.89
C ALA A 59 8.29 -12.45 -16.09
N GLY A 60 9.00 -12.34 -17.21
CA GLY A 60 8.75 -13.09 -18.43
C GLY A 60 9.70 -14.26 -18.68
N LYS A 61 10.73 -14.48 -17.85
CA LYS A 61 11.72 -15.54 -18.11
C LYS A 61 11.09 -16.93 -17.99
N PRO A 62 11.00 -17.71 -19.09
CA PRO A 62 10.42 -19.04 -19.06
C PRO A 62 11.35 -20.02 -18.30
N VAL A 63 10.76 -21.04 -17.70
CA VAL A 63 11.48 -22.20 -17.19
C VAL A 63 11.91 -23.11 -18.35
N ARG A 64 12.77 -24.11 -18.08
CA ARG A 64 13.37 -24.98 -19.11
C ARG A 64 12.37 -25.60 -20.09
N ASP A 65 11.16 -25.91 -19.66
CA ASP A 65 10.10 -26.49 -20.50
C ASP A 65 9.23 -25.42 -21.19
N GLY A 66 9.68 -24.17 -21.23
CA GLY A 66 9.02 -23.05 -21.92
C GLY A 66 7.87 -22.40 -21.19
N ARG A 67 7.42 -22.89 -20.03
CA ARG A 67 6.36 -22.23 -19.24
C ARG A 67 6.87 -20.92 -18.66
N THR A 68 6.12 -19.86 -18.88
CA THR A 68 6.39 -18.56 -18.29
C THR A 68 5.88 -18.47 -16.85
N PRO A 69 6.41 -17.56 -16.03
CA PRO A 69 5.82 -17.29 -14.70
C PRO A 69 4.33 -17.03 -14.73
N LEU A 70 3.81 -16.33 -15.75
CA LEU A 70 2.37 -16.07 -15.87
C LEU A 70 1.56 -17.35 -16.12
N TYR A 71 2.09 -18.28 -16.93
CA TYR A 71 1.49 -19.60 -17.12
C TYR A 71 1.48 -20.41 -15.80
N LEU A 72 2.60 -20.39 -15.07
CA LEU A 72 2.70 -21.06 -13.77
C LEU A 72 1.76 -20.46 -12.73
N ALA A 73 1.57 -19.14 -12.75
CA ALA A 73 0.66 -18.42 -11.85
C ALA A 73 -0.80 -18.84 -12.07
N ALA A 74 -1.20 -19.03 -13.34
CA ALA A 74 -2.56 -19.48 -13.68
C ALA A 74 -2.91 -20.83 -13.05
N ASN A 75 -1.93 -21.66 -12.73
CA ASN A 75 -2.08 -22.98 -12.10
C ASN A 75 -1.32 -23.09 -10.76
N ALA A 76 -1.01 -21.99 -10.10
CA ALA A 76 -0.30 -22.00 -8.81
C ALA A 76 -1.10 -22.74 -7.72
N LYS A 77 -0.41 -23.23 -6.70
CA LYS A 77 -1.04 -24.01 -5.61
C LYS A 77 -2.03 -23.17 -4.79
N GLN A 78 -1.74 -21.89 -4.61
CA GLN A 78 -2.53 -20.94 -3.82
C GLN A 78 -2.30 -19.50 -4.30
N ASN A 79 -3.10 -18.55 -3.82
CA ASN A 79 -2.94 -17.11 -4.06
C ASN A 79 -2.83 -16.71 -5.55
N ARG A 80 -3.46 -17.50 -6.45
CA ARG A 80 -3.36 -17.32 -7.90
C ARG A 80 -3.67 -15.89 -8.36
N PRO A 81 -4.82 -15.28 -7.99
CA PRO A 81 -5.15 -13.94 -8.43
C PRO A 81 -4.07 -12.92 -8.04
N ARG A 82 -3.61 -13.00 -6.79
CA ARG A 82 -2.60 -12.06 -6.27
C ARG A 82 -1.25 -12.21 -6.97
N VAL A 83 -0.83 -13.43 -7.26
CA VAL A 83 0.42 -13.70 -8.00
C VAL A 83 0.31 -13.21 -9.45
N VAL A 84 -0.84 -13.44 -10.10
CA VAL A 84 -1.11 -12.93 -11.46
C VAL A 84 -1.08 -11.39 -11.49
N GLU A 85 -1.72 -10.71 -10.55
CA GLU A 85 -1.66 -9.25 -10.43
C GLU A 85 -0.22 -8.72 -10.32
N LEU A 86 0.60 -9.34 -9.47
CA LEU A 86 1.99 -8.93 -9.28
C LEU A 86 2.80 -9.07 -10.56
N LEU A 87 2.59 -10.16 -11.31
CA LEU A 87 3.27 -10.38 -12.59
C LEU A 87 2.80 -9.41 -13.67
N LEU A 88 1.47 -9.16 -13.77
CA LEU A 88 0.91 -8.20 -14.73
C LEU A 88 1.32 -6.75 -14.42
N GLY A 89 1.63 -6.46 -13.15
CA GLY A 89 2.15 -5.16 -12.70
C GLY A 89 3.67 -5.00 -12.80
N ALA A 90 4.40 -6.02 -13.24
CA ALA A 90 5.86 -5.96 -13.37
C ALA A 90 6.31 -5.04 -14.52
N ASP A 91 7.53 -4.52 -14.40
CA ASP A 91 8.19 -3.74 -15.45
C ASP A 91 9.61 -4.32 -15.68
N PRO A 92 9.92 -4.85 -16.87
CA PRO A 92 9.05 -4.98 -18.05
C PRO A 92 7.89 -5.97 -17.85
N LYS A 93 6.76 -5.69 -18.51
CA LYS A 93 5.59 -6.58 -18.47
C LYS A 93 5.88 -7.91 -19.14
N PRO A 94 5.42 -9.04 -18.59
CA PRO A 94 5.53 -10.33 -19.26
C PRO A 94 4.63 -10.38 -20.51
N GLN A 95 5.01 -11.22 -21.47
CA GLN A 95 4.15 -11.50 -22.62
C GLN A 95 2.91 -12.29 -22.16
N ILE A 96 1.74 -11.65 -22.25
CA ILE A 96 0.49 -12.20 -21.70
C ILE A 96 0.03 -13.49 -22.36
N ASP A 97 0.32 -13.64 -23.66
CA ASP A 97 -0.07 -14.80 -24.49
C ASP A 97 1.12 -15.72 -24.81
N ALA A 98 2.20 -15.66 -24.03
CA ALA A 98 3.32 -16.56 -24.24
C ALA A 98 2.87 -18.02 -24.10
N SER A 99 3.25 -18.87 -25.04
CA SER A 99 2.92 -20.29 -25.08
C SER A 99 4.16 -21.13 -25.41
N SER A 100 4.14 -22.41 -25.11
CA SER A 100 5.23 -23.34 -25.37
C SER A 100 4.72 -24.61 -26.04
N PRO A 101 5.42 -25.10 -27.08
CA PRO A 101 5.08 -26.39 -27.71
C PRO A 101 5.06 -27.57 -26.74
N ASP A 102 5.93 -27.57 -25.73
CA ASP A 102 6.00 -28.62 -24.71
C ASP A 102 4.72 -28.68 -23.85
N TRP A 103 3.88 -27.66 -23.93
CA TRP A 103 2.60 -27.53 -23.20
C TRP A 103 1.46 -27.24 -24.15
N ASN A 104 1.40 -27.95 -25.30
CA ASN A 104 0.34 -27.87 -26.27
C ASN A 104 0.06 -26.46 -26.82
N ASN A 105 1.05 -25.57 -26.79
CA ASN A 105 0.88 -24.14 -27.09
C ASN A 105 -0.28 -23.45 -26.32
N GLU A 106 -0.62 -23.95 -25.13
CA GLU A 106 -1.59 -23.31 -24.26
C GLU A 106 -1.08 -21.96 -23.74
N THR A 107 -1.93 -20.94 -23.81
CA THR A 107 -1.65 -19.63 -23.22
C THR A 107 -1.93 -19.65 -21.70
N PRO A 108 -1.42 -18.66 -20.92
CA PRO A 108 -1.78 -18.53 -19.52
C PRO A 108 -3.29 -18.48 -19.27
N LEU A 109 -4.05 -17.83 -20.16
CA LEU A 109 -5.52 -17.79 -20.07
C LEU A 109 -6.14 -19.19 -20.25
N MET A 110 -5.67 -19.97 -21.21
CA MET A 110 -6.12 -21.35 -21.40
C MET A 110 -5.80 -22.21 -20.18
N ALA A 111 -4.60 -22.10 -19.61
CA ALA A 111 -4.21 -22.80 -18.40
C ALA A 111 -5.09 -22.40 -17.19
N ALA A 112 -5.46 -21.12 -17.08
CA ALA A 112 -6.38 -20.64 -16.03
C ALA A 112 -7.76 -21.30 -16.14
N ILE A 113 -8.24 -21.55 -17.35
CA ILE A 113 -9.55 -22.17 -17.63
C ILE A 113 -9.51 -23.69 -17.35
N THR A 114 -8.50 -24.37 -17.89
CA THR A 114 -8.46 -25.84 -17.91
C THR A 114 -7.89 -26.44 -16.61
N GLN A 115 -6.82 -25.85 -16.11
CA GLN A 115 -6.04 -26.36 -14.98
C GLN A 115 -6.36 -25.60 -13.69
N GLY A 116 -6.26 -24.28 -13.71
CA GLY A 116 -6.52 -23.42 -12.54
C GLY A 116 -7.98 -23.42 -12.12
N ARG A 117 -8.88 -23.39 -13.09
CA ARG A 117 -10.34 -23.30 -12.92
C ARG A 117 -10.75 -22.17 -11.96
N ASP A 118 -10.02 -21.06 -12.04
CA ASP A 118 -10.18 -19.91 -11.16
C ASP A 118 -10.75 -18.73 -11.97
N PRO A 119 -12.05 -18.40 -11.79
CA PRO A 119 -12.71 -17.35 -12.57
C PRO A 119 -12.05 -15.97 -12.40
N GLU A 120 -11.47 -15.69 -11.23
CA GLU A 120 -10.81 -14.42 -10.96
C GLU A 120 -9.51 -14.28 -11.76
N VAL A 121 -8.72 -15.36 -11.86
CA VAL A 121 -7.53 -15.39 -12.71
C VAL A 121 -7.90 -15.22 -14.18
N VAL A 122 -8.98 -15.90 -14.63
CA VAL A 122 -9.51 -15.76 -15.99
C VAL A 122 -9.89 -14.29 -16.26
N ARG A 123 -10.61 -13.66 -15.33
CA ARG A 123 -11.00 -12.24 -15.43
C ARG A 123 -9.78 -11.32 -15.52
N LEU A 124 -8.80 -11.47 -14.63
CA LEU A 124 -7.59 -10.64 -14.59
C LEU A 124 -6.80 -10.73 -15.91
N LEU A 125 -6.64 -11.94 -16.45
CA LEU A 125 -5.94 -12.14 -17.73
C LEU A 125 -6.73 -11.56 -18.90
N THR A 126 -8.04 -11.72 -18.92
CA THR A 126 -8.92 -11.15 -19.96
C THR A 126 -8.92 -9.63 -19.95
N GLU A 127 -9.03 -9.02 -18.76
CA GLU A 127 -8.94 -7.56 -18.58
C GLU A 127 -7.57 -6.99 -18.94
N ALA A 128 -6.51 -7.77 -18.74
CA ALA A 128 -5.15 -7.39 -19.15
C ALA A 128 -4.93 -7.54 -20.67
N GLY A 129 -5.91 -8.04 -21.42
CA GLY A 129 -5.87 -8.15 -22.88
C GLY A 129 -5.36 -9.50 -23.41
N ALA A 130 -5.47 -10.58 -22.63
CA ALA A 130 -5.15 -11.92 -23.12
C ALA A 130 -6.03 -12.31 -24.31
N SER A 131 -5.45 -12.96 -25.31
CA SER A 131 -6.10 -13.33 -26.55
C SER A 131 -7.17 -14.40 -26.33
N LEU A 132 -8.40 -14.11 -26.76
CA LEU A 132 -9.50 -15.06 -26.79
C LEU A 132 -9.50 -15.95 -28.04
N THR A 133 -8.73 -15.57 -29.07
CA THR A 133 -8.74 -16.19 -30.41
C THR A 133 -7.50 -17.02 -30.73
N LYS A 134 -6.43 -16.90 -29.94
CA LYS A 134 -5.24 -17.74 -30.07
C LYS A 134 -5.62 -19.20 -29.81
N THR A 135 -5.06 -20.13 -30.58
CA THR A 135 -5.38 -21.57 -30.48
C THR A 135 -4.22 -22.35 -29.87
N ASN A 136 -4.53 -23.40 -29.15
CA ASN A 136 -3.58 -24.43 -28.74
C ASN A 136 -3.33 -25.44 -29.88
N ASP A 137 -2.51 -26.47 -29.67
CA ASP A 137 -2.20 -27.49 -30.69
C ASP A 137 -3.40 -28.33 -31.13
N ARG A 138 -4.49 -28.32 -30.38
CA ARG A 138 -5.77 -28.96 -30.76
C ARG A 138 -6.71 -28.04 -31.54
N GLY A 139 -6.26 -26.82 -31.85
CA GLY A 139 -7.09 -25.82 -32.50
C GLY A 139 -8.13 -25.18 -31.56
N GLU A 140 -8.02 -25.37 -30.24
CA GLU A 140 -9.01 -24.87 -29.29
C GLU A 140 -8.62 -23.47 -28.81
N THR A 141 -9.60 -22.58 -28.79
CA THR A 141 -9.45 -21.21 -28.21
C THR A 141 -9.80 -21.20 -26.74
N ALA A 142 -9.44 -20.14 -26.02
CA ALA A 142 -9.86 -19.93 -24.64
C ALA A 142 -11.38 -19.98 -24.45
N VAL A 143 -12.14 -19.45 -25.44
CA VAL A 143 -13.61 -19.49 -25.43
C VAL A 143 -14.11 -20.93 -25.57
N ALA A 144 -13.59 -21.70 -26.55
CA ALA A 144 -13.97 -23.09 -26.77
C ALA A 144 -13.66 -23.95 -25.51
N LEU A 145 -12.52 -23.74 -24.86
CA LEU A 145 -12.16 -24.43 -23.62
C LEU A 145 -13.10 -24.06 -22.47
N ALA A 146 -13.50 -22.80 -22.36
CA ALA A 146 -14.45 -22.37 -21.35
C ALA A 146 -15.85 -22.97 -21.57
N ASP A 147 -16.26 -23.17 -22.82
CA ASP A 147 -17.51 -23.80 -23.14
C ASP A 147 -17.57 -25.28 -22.72
N GLN A 148 -16.44 -25.95 -22.66
CA GLN A 148 -16.31 -27.31 -22.16
C GLN A 148 -16.35 -27.40 -20.63
N THR A 149 -16.19 -26.27 -19.90
CA THR A 149 -16.22 -26.29 -18.43
C THR A 149 -17.66 -26.31 -17.91
N THR A 150 -17.86 -26.97 -16.79
CA THR A 150 -19.15 -26.97 -16.06
C THR A 150 -19.29 -25.74 -15.14
N ASN A 151 -18.26 -24.90 -15.04
CA ASN A 151 -18.26 -23.72 -14.15
C ASN A 151 -18.74 -22.48 -14.92
N PRO A 152 -19.97 -21.99 -14.68
CA PRO A 152 -20.52 -20.83 -15.40
C PRO A 152 -19.74 -19.54 -15.11
N ALA A 153 -19.07 -19.44 -13.94
CA ALA A 153 -18.30 -18.26 -13.58
C ALA A 153 -17.08 -18.06 -14.50
N ILE A 154 -16.48 -19.14 -15.02
CA ILE A 154 -15.39 -19.06 -16.01
C ILE A 154 -15.87 -18.42 -17.32
N LYS A 155 -17.06 -18.82 -17.80
CA LYS A 155 -17.66 -18.25 -19.01
C LYS A 155 -17.96 -16.77 -18.84
N THR A 156 -18.46 -16.40 -17.67
CA THR A 156 -18.72 -14.99 -17.32
C THR A 156 -17.42 -14.18 -17.26
N ALA A 157 -16.36 -14.76 -16.73
CA ALA A 157 -15.05 -14.10 -16.60
C ALA A 157 -14.35 -13.82 -17.93
N LEU A 158 -14.63 -14.63 -18.97
CA LEU A 158 -14.15 -14.40 -20.33
C LEU A 158 -14.91 -13.27 -21.06
N ASN A 159 -16.13 -13.00 -20.67
CA ASN A 159 -16.94 -11.95 -21.29
C ASN A 159 -17.63 -11.09 -20.22
N PRO A 160 -16.87 -10.23 -19.52
CA PRO A 160 -17.42 -9.40 -18.45
C PRO A 160 -18.50 -8.41 -18.93
N LYS A 161 -18.71 -8.31 -20.27
CA LYS A 161 -19.74 -7.44 -20.89
C LYS A 161 -20.99 -8.19 -21.33
N ALA A 162 -21.07 -9.53 -21.17
CA ALA A 162 -22.22 -10.31 -21.63
C ALA A 162 -23.33 -10.37 -20.57
N PRO A 163 -24.60 -10.05 -20.91
CA PRO A 163 -25.72 -10.14 -19.99
C PRO A 163 -26.18 -11.58 -19.80
N GLN A 164 -26.35 -12.02 -18.56
CA GLN A 164 -27.03 -13.27 -18.24
C GLN A 164 -28.41 -13.02 -17.65
N GLY A 165 -29.42 -13.78 -18.12
CA GLY A 165 -30.84 -13.58 -17.82
C GLY A 165 -31.23 -14.04 -16.41
N GLY A 166 -32.00 -13.19 -15.73
CA GLY A 166 -32.62 -13.39 -14.41
C GLY A 166 -32.81 -12.06 -13.70
N ILE A 167 -33.65 -11.99 -12.67
CA ILE A 167 -33.90 -10.75 -11.90
C ILE A 167 -32.58 -10.18 -11.32
N GLY A 168 -31.60 -11.05 -11.04
CA GLY A 168 -30.23 -10.65 -10.68
C GLY A 168 -29.47 -9.95 -11.80
N SER A 169 -29.79 -10.20 -13.08
CA SER A 169 -29.10 -9.60 -14.21
C SER A 169 -29.50 -8.14 -14.48
N ALA A 170 -30.75 -7.77 -14.20
CA ALA A 170 -31.19 -6.38 -14.33
C ALA A 170 -30.53 -5.49 -13.26
N LEU A 171 -30.37 -6.00 -12.04
CA LEU A 171 -29.63 -5.32 -10.97
C LEU A 171 -28.13 -5.25 -11.27
N ALA A 172 -27.55 -6.33 -11.83
CA ALA A 172 -26.15 -6.36 -12.27
C ALA A 172 -25.91 -5.40 -13.44
N GLN A 173 -26.84 -5.31 -14.42
CA GLN A 173 -26.78 -4.35 -15.52
C GLN A 173 -26.92 -2.89 -15.04
N LEU A 174 -27.81 -2.63 -14.08
CA LEU A 174 -27.95 -1.32 -13.44
C LEU A 174 -26.67 -0.95 -12.65
N LEU A 175 -26.08 -1.90 -11.92
CA LEU A 175 -24.81 -1.74 -11.22
C LEU A 175 -23.66 -1.52 -12.21
N VAL A 176 -23.54 -2.30 -13.26
CA VAL A 176 -22.52 -2.12 -14.31
C VAL A 176 -22.71 -0.78 -15.04
N SER A 177 -23.95 -0.39 -15.36
CA SER A 177 -24.24 0.90 -15.98
C SER A 177 -23.95 2.06 -15.04
N ALA A 178 -24.27 1.93 -13.76
CA ALA A 178 -23.92 2.92 -12.72
C ALA A 178 -22.42 3.02 -12.49
N VAL A 179 -21.70 1.88 -12.50
CA VAL A 179 -20.25 1.80 -12.39
C VAL A 179 -19.59 2.40 -13.64
N MET A 180 -20.05 2.10 -14.83
CA MET A 180 -19.53 2.68 -16.09
C MET A 180 -19.82 4.18 -16.18
N PHE A 181 -21.02 4.60 -15.76
CA PHE A 181 -21.37 6.02 -15.65
C PHE A 181 -20.47 6.73 -14.64
N ALA A 182 -20.29 6.14 -13.46
CA ALA A 182 -19.45 6.70 -12.41
C ALA A 182 -17.95 6.66 -12.78
N LEU A 183 -17.47 5.66 -13.51
CA LEU A 183 -16.11 5.63 -14.09
C LEU A 183 -15.91 6.69 -15.16
N ALA A 184 -16.92 6.98 -15.97
CA ALA A 184 -16.89 8.06 -16.95
C ALA A 184 -16.82 9.45 -16.31
N TYR A 185 -17.29 9.58 -15.06
CA TYR A 185 -17.27 10.83 -14.28
C TYR A 185 -16.32 10.79 -13.08
N ALA A 186 -15.60 9.69 -12.85
CA ALA A 186 -14.67 9.52 -11.73
C ALA A 186 -13.53 10.53 -11.73
N ASP A 187 -13.17 11.06 -12.91
CA ASP A 187 -12.15 12.11 -13.03
C ASP A 187 -12.63 13.47 -12.48
N LYS A 188 -13.94 13.63 -12.26
CA LYS A 188 -14.53 14.88 -11.76
C LYS A 188 -14.87 14.86 -10.25
N TRP A 189 -14.90 13.66 -9.63
CA TRP A 189 -15.31 13.50 -8.23
C TRP A 189 -14.37 12.56 -7.48
N PRO A 190 -13.41 13.08 -6.70
CA PRO A 190 -12.55 12.29 -5.83
C PRO A 190 -13.40 11.45 -4.85
N GLY A 191 -13.09 10.16 -4.71
CA GLY A 191 -13.80 9.24 -3.82
C GLY A 191 -14.88 8.37 -4.45
N VAL A 192 -15.37 8.67 -5.65
CA VAL A 192 -16.36 7.83 -6.36
C VAL A 192 -15.79 6.45 -6.70
N LYS A 193 -14.50 6.35 -6.97
CA LYS A 193 -13.80 5.08 -7.26
C LYS A 193 -13.83 4.13 -6.06
N ASP A 194 -13.63 4.66 -4.85
CA ASP A 194 -13.67 3.86 -3.61
C ASP A 194 -15.11 3.40 -3.30
N ILE A 195 -16.10 4.27 -3.54
CA ILE A 195 -17.53 3.92 -3.40
C ILE A 195 -17.89 2.79 -4.38
N ILE A 196 -17.42 2.88 -5.64
CA ILE A 196 -17.67 1.87 -6.66
C ILE A 196 -17.01 0.54 -6.30
N GLN A 197 -15.76 0.56 -5.85
CA GLN A 197 -15.06 -0.65 -5.42
C GLN A 197 -15.75 -1.29 -4.22
N ASN A 198 -16.21 -0.50 -3.26
CA ASN A 198 -16.96 -0.98 -2.10
C ASN A 198 -18.33 -1.56 -2.48
N VAL A 199 -19.05 -0.94 -3.42
CA VAL A 199 -20.35 -1.46 -3.91
C VAL A 199 -20.17 -2.76 -4.69
N ILE A 200 -19.16 -2.85 -5.56
CA ILE A 200 -18.84 -4.09 -6.30
C ILE A 200 -18.46 -5.20 -5.31
N ARG A 201 -17.64 -4.90 -4.32
CA ARG A 201 -17.19 -5.83 -3.29
C ARG A 201 -18.35 -6.29 -2.40
N SER A 202 -19.22 -5.40 -1.95
CA SER A 202 -20.44 -5.74 -1.20
C SER A 202 -21.39 -6.62 -1.99
N ALA A 203 -21.59 -6.31 -3.29
CA ALA A 203 -22.44 -7.12 -4.17
C ALA A 203 -21.84 -8.52 -4.40
N TYR A 204 -20.52 -8.62 -4.54
CA TYR A 204 -19.82 -9.90 -4.68
C TYR A 204 -19.94 -10.76 -3.42
N ASN A 205 -19.74 -10.17 -2.23
CA ASN A 205 -19.85 -10.88 -0.94
C ASN A 205 -21.29 -11.31 -0.64
N GLN A 206 -22.29 -10.52 -1.04
CA GLN A 206 -23.70 -10.90 -0.94
C GLN A 206 -24.07 -12.06 -1.88
N ALA A 207 -23.45 -12.11 -3.07
CA ALA A 207 -23.66 -13.20 -4.03
C ALA A 207 -22.92 -14.50 -3.66
N ASN A 208 -21.86 -14.40 -2.87
CA ASN A 208 -21.01 -15.51 -2.45
C ASN A 208 -20.76 -15.44 -0.90
N PRO A 209 -21.79 -15.73 -0.07
CA PRO A 209 -21.61 -15.72 1.36
C PRO A 209 -20.58 -16.76 1.77
N THR A 210 -19.52 -16.34 2.45
CA THR A 210 -18.53 -17.23 3.04
C THR A 210 -19.23 -18.07 4.12
N PRO A 211 -19.08 -19.40 4.13
CA PRO A 211 -19.68 -20.22 5.18
C PRO A 211 -19.22 -19.74 6.56
N PRO A 212 -20.10 -19.70 7.58
CA PRO A 212 -19.71 -19.32 8.93
C PRO A 212 -18.55 -20.17 9.42
N GLY A 213 -17.42 -19.53 9.78
CA GLY A 213 -16.21 -20.20 10.28
C GLY A 213 -15.16 -20.55 9.23
N ALA A 214 -15.35 -20.27 7.96
CA ALA A 214 -14.29 -20.40 6.95
C ALA A 214 -13.25 -19.29 7.12
N LYS A 215 -11.97 -19.64 7.26
CA LYS A 215 -10.87 -18.67 7.24
C LYS A 215 -10.77 -18.06 5.84
N PRO A 216 -10.71 -16.73 5.72
CA PRO A 216 -10.52 -16.07 4.42
C PRO A 216 -9.19 -16.51 3.80
N PRO A 217 -9.10 -16.51 2.47
CA PRO A 217 -7.83 -16.79 1.80
C PRO A 217 -6.74 -15.81 2.25
N PRO A 218 -5.48 -16.25 2.41
CA PRO A 218 -4.37 -15.36 2.71
C PRO A 218 -4.28 -14.20 1.68
N GLY A 219 -4.11 -12.98 2.18
CA GLY A 219 -4.00 -11.78 1.34
C GLY A 219 -5.35 -11.14 0.94
N THR A 220 -6.48 -11.70 1.39
CA THR A 220 -7.79 -11.08 1.21
C THR A 220 -8.24 -10.49 2.55
N ASP A 221 -8.56 -9.19 2.55
CA ASP A 221 -9.09 -8.54 3.75
C ASP A 221 -10.52 -8.99 4.04
N ILE A 222 -10.84 -9.10 5.32
CA ILE A 222 -12.22 -9.24 5.80
C ILE A 222 -12.85 -7.85 5.78
N ASP A 223 -13.94 -7.68 5.05
CA ASP A 223 -14.55 -6.36 4.83
C ASP A 223 -15.10 -5.73 6.11
N ASP A 224 -15.67 -6.54 7.01
CA ASP A 224 -16.23 -6.10 8.28
C ASP A 224 -15.72 -6.97 9.45
N PRO A 225 -14.45 -6.83 9.84
CA PRO A 225 -13.88 -7.59 10.93
C PRO A 225 -14.55 -7.24 12.27
N GLN A 226 -14.87 -8.26 13.06
CA GLN A 226 -15.55 -8.17 14.37
C GLN A 226 -14.71 -8.74 15.51
N THR A 227 -13.86 -9.72 15.20
CA THR A 227 -13.06 -10.46 16.19
C THR A 227 -11.58 -10.05 16.15
N VAL A 228 -10.86 -10.39 17.20
CA VAL A 228 -9.41 -10.13 17.28
C VAL A 228 -8.68 -10.86 16.16
N GLU A 229 -9.06 -12.09 15.88
CA GLU A 229 -8.46 -12.95 14.85
C GLU A 229 -8.66 -12.36 13.46
N GLU A 230 -9.84 -11.79 13.18
CA GLU A 230 -10.14 -11.13 11.91
C GLU A 230 -9.33 -9.85 11.72
N PHE A 231 -9.20 -9.06 12.78
CA PHE A 231 -8.30 -7.88 12.77
C PHE A 231 -6.84 -8.27 12.63
N GLN A 232 -6.37 -9.32 13.31
CA GLN A 232 -5.01 -9.85 13.15
C GLN A 232 -4.75 -10.27 11.70
N HIS A 233 -5.73 -10.92 11.06
CA HIS A 233 -5.63 -11.30 9.65
C HIS A 233 -5.46 -10.07 8.75
N ASN A 234 -6.32 -9.08 8.86
CA ASN A 234 -6.25 -7.85 8.05
C ASN A 234 -4.98 -7.04 8.33
N ILE A 235 -4.55 -6.93 9.59
CA ILE A 235 -3.29 -6.28 9.95
C ILE A 235 -2.10 -7.05 9.37
N GLY A 236 -2.13 -8.38 9.39
CA GLY A 236 -1.16 -9.24 8.74
C GLY A 236 -1.03 -8.96 7.24
N ASN A 237 -2.15 -8.75 6.55
CA ASN A 237 -2.16 -8.36 5.14
C ASN A 237 -1.54 -6.96 4.93
N ILE A 238 -1.78 -6.00 5.84
CA ILE A 238 -1.11 -4.68 5.80
C ILE A 238 0.40 -4.85 5.96
N ILE A 239 0.85 -5.64 6.92
CA ILE A 239 2.28 -5.91 7.16
C ILE A 239 2.91 -6.46 5.89
N GLN A 240 2.34 -7.51 5.30
CA GLN A 240 2.83 -8.14 4.08
C GLN A 240 2.81 -7.18 2.87
N SER A 241 1.71 -6.45 2.67
CA SER A 241 1.58 -5.56 1.52
C SER A 241 2.53 -4.35 1.56
N ASN A 242 2.97 -3.95 2.75
CA ASN A 242 3.92 -2.85 2.95
C ASN A 242 5.37 -3.34 3.20
N GLY A 243 5.62 -4.66 3.27
CA GLY A 243 6.94 -5.23 3.52
C GLY A 243 7.46 -4.88 4.91
N LEU A 244 6.62 -5.05 5.92
CA LEU A 244 6.94 -4.76 7.32
C LEU A 244 7.23 -6.03 8.14
N GLU A 245 7.40 -7.18 7.49
CA GLU A 245 7.59 -8.48 8.14
C GLU A 245 8.84 -8.52 9.01
N ASP A 246 9.86 -7.75 8.65
CA ASP A 246 11.10 -7.64 9.45
C ASP A 246 10.87 -6.92 10.79
N PHE A 247 9.83 -6.07 10.90
CA PHE A 247 9.45 -5.37 12.11
C PHE A 247 8.45 -6.15 12.95
N PHE A 248 7.58 -6.93 12.31
CA PHE A 248 6.47 -7.63 12.94
C PHE A 248 6.47 -9.09 12.48
N PRO A 249 7.21 -9.97 13.17
CA PRO A 249 7.21 -11.40 12.86
C PRO A 249 5.83 -12.03 13.12
N PRO A 250 5.57 -13.22 12.58
CA PRO A 250 4.33 -13.94 12.86
C PRO A 250 4.06 -14.07 14.37
N ASN A 251 2.82 -13.79 14.76
CA ASN A 251 2.37 -13.77 16.16
C ASN A 251 3.03 -12.71 17.06
N ASP A 252 3.47 -11.61 16.47
CA ASP A 252 4.04 -10.48 17.21
C ASP A 252 3.07 -9.98 18.30
N PRO A 253 3.49 -9.87 19.59
CA PRO A 253 2.62 -9.46 20.68
C PRO A 253 2.06 -8.05 20.54
N TYR A 254 2.80 -7.12 19.90
CA TYR A 254 2.32 -5.77 19.65
C TYR A 254 1.17 -5.78 18.66
N VAL A 255 1.29 -6.54 17.56
CA VAL A 255 0.22 -6.72 16.56
C VAL A 255 -1.04 -7.33 17.19
N GLN A 256 -0.87 -8.29 18.11
CA GLN A 256 -2.01 -8.87 18.85
C GLN A 256 -2.73 -7.82 19.69
N GLN A 257 -1.99 -6.94 20.36
CA GLN A 257 -2.59 -5.86 21.17
C GLN A 257 -3.28 -4.81 20.29
N VAL A 258 -2.70 -4.43 19.13
CA VAL A 258 -3.35 -3.54 18.16
C VAL A 258 -4.67 -4.16 17.69
N ALA A 259 -4.70 -5.44 17.35
CA ALA A 259 -5.92 -6.15 16.94
C ALA A 259 -6.97 -6.21 18.05
N GLN A 260 -6.55 -6.40 19.31
CA GLN A 260 -7.43 -6.36 20.49
C GLN A 260 -8.08 -4.99 20.66
N LEU A 261 -7.31 -3.91 20.54
CA LEU A 261 -7.82 -2.54 20.59
C LEU A 261 -8.75 -2.24 19.42
N ALA A 262 -8.44 -2.72 18.23
CA ALA A 262 -9.28 -2.60 17.04
C ALA A 262 -10.64 -3.30 17.23
N ALA A 263 -10.65 -4.52 17.73
CA ALA A 263 -11.87 -5.27 18.04
C ALA A 263 -12.70 -4.61 19.15
N THR A 264 -12.03 -3.98 20.13
CA THR A 264 -12.69 -3.21 21.19
C THR A 264 -13.35 -1.95 20.64
N LEU A 265 -12.62 -1.18 19.82
CA LEU A 265 -13.14 0.03 19.17
C LEU A 265 -14.32 -0.31 18.23
N ARG A 266 -14.26 -1.44 17.51
CA ARG A 266 -15.33 -1.89 16.62
C ARG A 266 -16.68 -2.09 17.33
N LYS A 267 -16.66 -2.52 18.59
CA LYS A 267 -17.85 -2.75 19.42
C LYS A 267 -18.51 -1.47 19.90
N ASP A 268 -17.78 -0.36 19.96
CA ASP A 268 -18.30 0.93 20.38
C ASP A 268 -18.93 1.68 19.20
N GLN A 269 -20.19 1.37 18.89
CA GLN A 269 -20.92 1.99 17.79
C GLN A 269 -21.24 3.49 18.03
N THR A 270 -21.04 4.00 19.23
CA THR A 270 -21.21 5.43 19.52
C THR A 270 -19.99 6.24 19.09
N ASN A 271 -18.85 5.60 18.91
CA ASN A 271 -17.62 6.23 18.47
C ASN A 271 -17.55 6.31 16.96
N HIS A 272 -17.43 7.50 16.41
CA HIS A 272 -17.33 7.71 14.95
C HIS A 272 -16.07 7.09 14.31
N LEU A 273 -15.08 6.70 15.11
CA LEU A 273 -13.89 5.99 14.64
C LEU A 273 -14.12 4.47 14.48
N SER A 274 -15.29 3.94 14.89
CA SER A 274 -15.56 2.50 14.93
C SER A 274 -15.87 1.84 13.57
N SER A 275 -15.92 2.62 12.48
CA SER A 275 -16.16 2.05 11.16
C SER A 275 -14.97 1.20 10.68
N PRO A 276 -15.20 0.02 10.02
CA PRO A 276 -14.13 -0.86 9.59
C PRO A 276 -13.02 -0.16 8.77
N PRO A 277 -13.33 0.68 7.76
CA PRO A 277 -12.28 1.39 7.02
C PRO A 277 -11.47 2.34 7.89
N MET A 278 -12.09 3.00 8.87
CA MET A 278 -11.41 3.88 9.82
C MET A 278 -10.46 3.08 10.70
N ILE A 279 -10.95 2.01 11.33
CA ILE A 279 -10.13 1.15 12.20
C ILE A 279 -8.90 0.61 11.44
N MET A 280 -9.05 0.20 10.19
CA MET A 280 -7.92 -0.29 9.40
C MET A 280 -6.88 0.80 9.09
N ARG A 281 -7.30 2.06 8.89
CA ARG A 281 -6.37 3.20 8.78
C ARG A 281 -5.63 3.47 10.08
N LEU A 282 -6.33 3.43 11.22
CA LEU A 282 -5.74 3.59 12.54
C LEU A 282 -4.79 2.43 12.88
N ALA A 283 -5.16 1.19 12.54
CA ALA A 283 -4.31 0.02 12.72
C ALA A 283 -3.01 0.12 11.89
N LYS A 284 -3.11 0.59 10.64
CA LYS A 284 -1.93 0.87 9.83
C LYS A 284 -1.05 1.93 10.48
N ALA A 285 -1.62 3.04 10.96
CA ALA A 285 -0.86 4.08 11.67
C ALA A 285 -0.17 3.55 12.91
N ALA A 286 -0.84 2.68 13.68
CA ALA A 286 -0.27 2.06 14.87
C ALA A 286 0.94 1.16 14.59
N LEU A 287 1.11 0.62 13.37
CA LEU A 287 2.31 -0.13 12.99
C LEU A 287 3.55 0.76 12.86
N TYR A 288 3.39 2.06 12.64
CA TYR A 288 4.49 3.00 12.47
C TYR A 288 4.75 3.79 13.75
N GLN A 289 6.02 4.15 13.97
CA GLN A 289 6.33 5.25 14.89
C GLN A 289 6.03 6.56 14.17
N THR A 290 4.98 7.24 14.60
CA THR A 290 4.60 8.53 14.02
C THR A 290 5.49 9.64 14.54
N VAL A 291 6.07 10.42 13.64
CA VAL A 291 6.85 11.64 13.93
C VAL A 291 6.12 12.83 13.31
N LEU A 292 5.69 13.75 14.12
CA LEU A 292 5.12 15.03 13.72
C LEU A 292 6.27 16.03 13.53
N TYR A 293 6.50 16.49 12.31
CA TYR A 293 7.55 17.44 11.97
C TYR A 293 6.93 18.77 11.53
N ILE A 294 7.02 19.77 12.38
CA ILE A 294 6.23 20.99 12.30
C ILE A 294 7.09 22.17 11.96
N ASP A 295 6.66 22.92 10.97
CA ASP A 295 7.21 24.23 10.65
C ASP A 295 6.83 25.23 11.76
N ASP A 296 7.83 25.82 12.37
CA ASP A 296 7.74 26.85 13.39
C ASP A 296 8.50 28.11 12.97
N SER A 297 8.67 28.30 11.65
CA SER A 297 9.27 29.51 11.07
C SER A 297 8.37 30.74 11.25
N GLY A 298 8.95 31.92 11.09
CA GLY A 298 8.26 33.19 11.32
C GLY A 298 6.98 33.37 10.51
N SER A 299 6.90 32.85 9.29
CA SER A 299 5.72 32.89 8.44
C SER A 299 4.51 32.15 9.01
N MET A 300 4.73 31.14 9.83
CA MET A 300 3.66 30.41 10.52
C MET A 300 2.89 31.25 11.55
N ALA A 301 3.44 32.40 11.97
CA ALA A 301 2.74 33.36 12.83
C ALA A 301 1.64 34.15 12.11
N GLU A 302 1.68 34.17 10.74
CA GLU A 302 0.75 34.94 9.91
C GLU A 302 -0.57 34.17 9.69
N ASP A 303 -1.63 34.92 9.44
CA ASP A 303 -2.95 34.40 9.01
C ASP A 303 -3.52 33.22 9.82
N GLY A 304 -3.11 33.07 11.09
CA GLY A 304 -3.54 31.98 11.95
C GLY A 304 -3.06 30.57 11.48
N ARG A 305 -1.97 30.49 10.73
CA ARG A 305 -1.41 29.21 10.20
C ARG A 305 -1.02 28.28 11.33
N MET A 306 -0.39 28.81 12.39
CA MET A 306 0.01 28.00 13.55
C MET A 306 -1.20 27.45 14.31
N ASP A 307 -2.30 28.18 14.40
CA ASP A 307 -3.55 27.68 15.04
C ASP A 307 -4.13 26.51 14.23
N ARG A 308 -4.13 26.64 12.91
CA ARG A 308 -4.56 25.55 12.02
C ARG A 308 -3.64 24.34 12.11
N ALA A 309 -2.32 24.56 12.14
CA ALA A 309 -1.35 23.50 12.38
C ALA A 309 -1.61 22.79 13.70
N LYS A 310 -1.86 23.54 14.77
CA LYS A 310 -2.18 22.99 16.08
C LYS A 310 -3.43 22.10 16.07
N ILE A 311 -4.53 22.55 15.45
CA ILE A 311 -5.75 21.76 15.32
C ILE A 311 -5.44 20.44 14.58
N MET A 312 -4.79 20.54 13.43
CA MET A 312 -4.44 19.39 12.61
C MET A 312 -3.54 18.39 13.34
N VAL A 313 -2.45 18.88 13.95
CA VAL A 313 -1.43 18.05 14.60
C VAL A 313 -2.00 17.36 15.86
N THR A 314 -2.82 18.08 16.65
CA THR A 314 -3.50 17.53 17.82
C THR A 314 -4.43 16.37 17.42
N ARG A 315 -5.24 16.56 16.37
CA ARG A 315 -6.12 15.50 15.87
C ARG A 315 -5.38 14.34 15.22
N LEU A 316 -4.33 14.61 14.44
CA LEU A 316 -3.47 13.57 13.90
C LEU A 316 -2.83 12.73 15.01
N THR A 317 -2.45 13.36 16.12
CA THR A 317 -1.94 12.64 17.30
C THR A 317 -2.99 11.69 17.87
N ARG A 318 -4.22 12.16 18.06
CA ARG A 318 -5.32 11.32 18.54
C ARG A 318 -5.55 10.12 17.63
N LEU A 319 -5.61 10.34 16.32
CA LEU A 319 -5.81 9.28 15.34
C LEU A 319 -4.63 8.31 15.28
N ALA A 320 -3.41 8.81 15.20
CA ALA A 320 -2.21 7.97 15.11
C ALA A 320 -1.99 7.11 16.36
N THR A 321 -2.51 7.56 17.52
CA THR A 321 -2.35 6.84 18.79
C THR A 321 -3.58 6.05 19.24
N ALA A 322 -4.67 6.10 18.48
CA ALA A 322 -5.94 5.50 18.87
C ALA A 322 -5.86 3.98 19.11
N LEU A 323 -5.04 3.29 18.35
CA LEU A 323 -4.82 1.84 18.47
C LEU A 323 -3.37 1.49 18.88
N VAL A 324 -2.60 2.47 19.36
CA VAL A 324 -1.26 2.22 19.90
C VAL A 324 -1.39 1.70 21.33
N PRO A 325 -0.94 0.45 21.61
CA PRO A 325 -0.96 -0.10 22.95
C PRO A 325 -0.13 0.73 23.92
N ASP A 326 -0.56 0.78 25.17
CA ASP A 326 0.18 1.44 26.24
C ASP A 326 1.29 0.50 26.74
N THR A 327 2.41 0.52 26.05
CA THR A 327 3.56 -0.35 26.31
C THR A 327 4.81 0.48 26.56
N ASN A 328 5.83 -0.13 27.18
CA ASN A 328 7.12 0.53 27.42
C ASN A 328 7.94 0.78 26.13
N ILE A 329 7.48 0.31 24.97
CA ILE A 329 8.24 0.38 23.71
C ILE A 329 7.92 1.64 22.91
N SER A 330 6.67 2.07 22.88
CA SER A 330 6.21 3.34 22.27
C SER A 330 4.73 3.51 22.57
N SER A 331 4.37 4.59 23.23
CA SER A 331 2.98 4.84 23.63
C SER A 331 2.36 6.08 23.00
N GLY A 332 3.10 6.76 22.10
CA GLY A 332 2.66 8.02 21.51
C GLY A 332 3.38 8.42 20.24
N VAL A 333 3.27 9.70 19.88
CA VAL A 333 3.96 10.29 18.74
C VAL A 333 5.23 11.02 19.20
N HIS A 334 6.19 11.16 18.31
CA HIS A 334 7.33 12.08 18.51
C HIS A 334 7.00 13.43 17.86
N LEU A 335 7.33 14.52 18.53
CA LEU A 335 7.13 15.88 18.03
C LEU A 335 8.48 16.54 17.78
N ARG A 336 8.68 17.08 16.59
CA ARG A 336 9.88 17.82 16.19
C ARG A 336 9.49 19.10 15.49
N PHE A 337 10.26 20.15 15.76
CA PHE A 337 10.11 21.45 15.10
C PHE A 337 11.30 21.74 14.20
N ILE A 338 11.10 22.55 13.15
CA ILE A 338 12.20 22.95 12.28
C ILE A 338 13.24 23.73 13.10
N ASN A 339 12.82 24.77 13.81
CA ASN A 339 13.74 25.65 14.55
C ASN A 339 13.89 25.24 16.01
N LYS A 340 12.79 25.16 16.75
CA LYS A 340 12.79 24.84 18.17
C LYS A 340 13.43 23.48 18.44
N ASP A 341 14.33 23.41 19.39
CA ASP A 341 14.88 22.14 19.87
C ASP A 341 13.96 21.53 20.94
N ASP A 342 13.39 20.38 20.63
CA ASP A 342 12.57 19.59 21.53
C ASP A 342 12.83 18.08 21.30
N SER A 343 14.08 17.70 21.36
CA SER A 343 14.55 16.32 21.15
C SER A 343 13.97 15.32 22.15
N THR A 344 13.48 15.80 23.30
CA THR A 344 12.84 15.01 24.36
C THR A 344 11.34 14.81 24.17
N ALA A 345 10.73 15.42 23.15
CA ALA A 345 9.30 15.34 22.88
C ALA A 345 8.94 14.00 22.22
N ASN A 346 9.05 12.93 22.98
CA ASN A 346 8.79 11.55 22.54
C ASN A 346 7.56 10.99 23.26
N ASP A 347 6.92 10.02 22.65
CA ASP A 347 5.80 9.24 23.19
C ASP A 347 4.64 10.11 23.71
N LEU A 348 4.35 11.18 22.98
CA LEU A 348 3.33 12.15 23.36
C LEU A 348 1.93 11.69 22.94
N ARG A 349 0.96 11.97 23.80
CA ARG A 349 -0.47 11.89 23.51
C ARG A 349 -1.03 13.29 23.24
N GLU A 350 -2.28 13.35 22.81
CA GLU A 350 -2.98 14.55 22.32
C GLU A 350 -2.78 15.80 23.22
N ALA A 351 -3.03 15.67 24.53
CA ALA A 351 -2.92 16.78 25.46
C ALA A 351 -1.49 17.35 25.55
N ALA A 352 -0.48 16.47 25.58
CA ALA A 352 0.92 16.87 25.66
C ALA A 352 1.39 17.54 24.37
N VAL A 353 0.94 17.07 23.19
CA VAL A 353 1.22 17.72 21.91
C VAL A 353 0.58 19.10 21.87
N SER A 354 -0.72 19.22 22.23
CA SER A 354 -1.42 20.51 22.26
C SER A 354 -0.72 21.54 23.15
N GLN A 355 -0.20 21.12 24.29
CA GLN A 355 0.57 22.00 25.20
C GLN A 355 1.88 22.48 24.57
N ARG A 356 2.63 21.57 23.91
CA ARG A 356 3.93 21.90 23.30
C ARG A 356 3.81 22.78 22.05
N MET A 357 2.64 22.84 21.44
CA MET A 357 2.32 23.72 20.31
C MET A 357 1.98 25.18 20.72
N GLN A 358 2.15 25.54 22.01
CA GLN A 358 1.84 26.88 22.53
C GLN A 358 3.12 27.74 22.62
N PHE A 359 3.49 28.34 21.51
CA PHE A 359 4.62 29.29 21.41
C PHE A 359 4.44 30.20 20.20
N THR A 360 5.21 31.27 20.12
CA THR A 360 5.24 32.14 18.93
C THR A 360 6.25 31.59 17.93
N PRO A 361 5.84 31.31 16.68
CA PRO A 361 6.76 30.85 15.64
C PRO A 361 7.82 31.90 15.32
N GLU A 362 9.07 31.44 15.10
CA GLU A 362 10.19 32.28 14.70
C GLU A 362 11.26 31.46 13.97
N GLY A 363 12.12 32.11 13.20
CA GLY A 363 13.21 31.46 12.49
C GLY A 363 12.92 31.25 11.01
N TRP A 364 13.64 30.31 10.40
CA TRP A 364 13.66 30.02 8.98
C TRP A 364 13.15 28.62 8.67
N THR A 365 12.91 28.32 7.39
CA THR A 365 12.38 27.00 6.98
C THR A 365 13.51 26.13 6.41
N GLU A 366 14.45 25.68 7.24
CA GLU A 366 15.51 24.73 6.87
C GLU A 366 14.96 23.29 6.95
N LEU A 367 13.98 23.00 6.08
CA LEU A 367 13.14 21.82 6.13
C LEU A 367 13.94 20.52 5.97
N GLY A 368 14.80 20.44 4.95
CA GLY A 368 15.59 19.25 4.64
C GLY A 368 16.76 19.05 5.59
N THR A 369 17.47 20.13 5.93
CA THR A 369 18.60 20.12 6.85
C THR A 369 18.19 19.64 8.23
N ASN A 370 17.11 20.18 8.77
CA ASN A 370 16.63 19.80 10.11
C ASN A 370 15.84 18.48 10.11
N LEU A 371 15.23 18.07 8.99
CA LEU A 371 14.71 16.70 8.84
C LEU A 371 15.83 15.67 9.05
N GLU A 372 16.98 15.87 8.39
CA GLU A 372 18.13 14.99 8.55
C GLU A 372 18.64 15.00 9.98
N LYS A 373 18.94 16.19 10.52
CA LYS A 373 19.56 16.37 11.84
C LYS A 373 18.70 15.88 12.99
N LYS A 374 17.40 16.23 12.99
CA LYS A 374 16.52 16.03 14.16
C LYS A 374 15.71 14.73 14.10
N ILE A 375 15.58 14.12 12.93
CA ILE A 375 14.76 12.93 12.73
C ILE A 375 15.57 11.79 12.12
N LEU A 376 16.10 11.96 10.91
CA LEU A 376 16.74 10.84 10.21
C LEU A 376 18.06 10.39 10.86
N GLN A 377 18.87 11.34 11.35
CA GLN A 377 20.11 10.99 12.02
C GLN A 377 19.84 10.15 13.29
N PRO A 378 19.07 10.63 14.30
CA PRO A 378 18.90 9.88 15.55
C PRO A 378 17.98 8.66 15.43
N MET A 379 16.97 8.70 14.53
CA MET A 379 15.95 7.63 14.47
C MET A 379 16.22 6.59 13.39
N VAL A 380 16.99 6.93 12.36
CA VAL A 380 17.29 6.01 11.23
C VAL A 380 18.79 5.68 11.21
N TYR A 381 19.66 6.68 10.99
CA TYR A 381 21.06 6.40 10.69
C TYR A 381 21.82 5.87 11.88
N ASP A 382 21.60 6.44 13.08
CA ASP A 382 22.28 5.98 14.30
C ASP A 382 21.86 4.55 14.66
N ASN A 383 20.58 4.19 14.47
CA ASN A 383 20.11 2.82 14.67
C ASN A 383 20.71 1.86 13.63
N LEU A 384 20.70 2.22 12.34
CA LEU A 384 21.29 1.40 11.28
C LEU A 384 22.80 1.23 11.45
N ASN A 385 23.52 2.21 12.03
CA ASN A 385 24.94 2.15 12.26
C ASN A 385 25.31 1.39 13.54
N SER A 386 24.53 1.51 14.61
CA SER A 386 24.81 0.89 15.92
C SER A 386 24.32 -0.55 15.99
N THR A 387 23.06 -0.81 15.65
CA THR A 387 22.42 -2.12 15.80
C THR A 387 22.25 -2.85 14.45
N GLY A 388 22.38 -2.12 13.35
CA GLY A 388 22.12 -2.64 11.99
C GLY A 388 20.65 -2.74 11.65
N VAL A 389 19.74 -2.44 12.59
CA VAL A 389 18.27 -2.58 12.41
C VAL A 389 17.53 -1.33 12.87
N LEU A 390 16.40 -1.06 12.22
CA LEU A 390 15.44 -0.07 12.70
C LEU A 390 14.52 -0.72 13.74
N PRO A 391 14.29 -0.08 14.90
CA PRO A 391 13.41 -0.62 15.92
C PRO A 391 11.94 -0.67 15.48
N ARG A 392 11.50 0.30 14.67
CA ARG A 392 10.15 0.39 14.08
C ARG A 392 10.18 1.13 12.75
N PRO A 393 9.22 0.89 11.85
CA PRO A 393 9.05 1.74 10.68
C PRO A 393 8.57 3.13 11.11
N LEU A 394 8.94 4.17 10.36
CA LEU A 394 8.64 5.57 10.67
C LEU A 394 7.62 6.15 9.71
N MET A 395 6.67 6.90 10.24
CA MET A 395 5.75 7.75 9.47
C MET A 395 5.98 9.21 9.87
N ILE A 396 6.58 10.00 8.98
CA ILE A 396 6.92 11.40 9.22
C ILE A 396 5.85 12.28 8.59
N LEU A 397 5.03 12.91 9.43
CA LEU A 397 3.97 13.83 9.04
C LEU A 397 4.51 15.26 9.13
N ILE A 398 4.71 15.88 7.99
CA ILE A 398 5.30 17.20 7.85
C ILE A 398 4.18 18.22 7.65
N VAL A 399 4.19 19.28 8.45
CA VAL A 399 3.25 20.39 8.34
C VAL A 399 4.05 21.66 8.16
N THR A 400 3.90 22.34 7.01
CA THR A 400 4.63 23.56 6.64
C THR A 400 3.74 24.51 5.86
N ASP A 401 4.01 25.80 5.91
CA ASP A 401 3.28 26.80 5.13
C ASP A 401 4.04 27.21 3.85
N GLY A 402 5.30 26.80 3.72
CA GLY A 402 6.12 27.42 2.73
C GLY A 402 7.18 26.57 2.06
N MET A 403 7.86 27.25 1.17
CA MET A 403 9.07 26.83 0.51
C MET A 403 10.24 26.89 1.49
N PRO A 404 11.19 25.93 1.45
CA PRO A 404 12.42 26.00 2.24
C PRO A 404 13.14 27.35 2.05
N SER A 405 13.67 27.87 3.15
CA SER A 405 14.46 29.10 3.19
C SER A 405 15.76 28.85 3.98
N LYS A 406 16.83 29.59 3.67
CA LYS A 406 18.19 29.39 4.19
C LYS A 406 18.83 28.04 3.88
N GLU A 407 18.24 27.27 2.98
CA GLU A 407 18.82 26.06 2.39
C GLU A 407 18.48 26.05 0.91
N ASP A 408 19.18 25.22 0.11
CA ASP A 408 18.82 25.02 -1.30
C ASP A 408 17.43 24.41 -1.40
N GLU A 409 16.62 24.84 -2.37
CA GLU A 409 15.27 24.30 -2.63
C GLU A 409 15.25 22.78 -2.81
N GLY A 410 16.35 22.21 -3.30
CA GLY A 410 16.51 20.78 -3.50
C GLY A 410 16.97 19.98 -2.28
N THR A 411 17.27 20.63 -1.14
CA THR A 411 17.86 19.97 0.04
C THR A 411 16.91 18.94 0.63
N PHE A 412 15.64 19.30 0.80
CA PHE A 412 14.61 18.35 1.29
C PHE A 412 14.54 17.09 0.43
N ARG A 413 14.52 17.24 -0.90
CA ARG A 413 14.54 16.10 -1.85
C ARG A 413 15.80 15.25 -1.69
N LYS A 414 16.98 15.89 -1.65
CA LYS A 414 18.27 15.20 -1.49
C LYS A 414 18.30 14.39 -0.19
N THR A 415 17.78 14.94 0.90
CA THR A 415 17.70 14.30 2.21
C THR A 415 16.82 13.03 2.17
N ILE A 416 15.65 13.10 1.57
CA ILE A 416 14.76 11.94 1.42
C ILE A 416 15.39 10.86 0.53
N MET A 417 16.00 11.26 -0.59
CA MET A 417 16.66 10.31 -1.50
C MET A 417 17.88 9.66 -0.85
N LYS A 418 18.64 10.38 -0.03
CA LYS A 418 19.74 9.84 0.78
C LYS A 418 19.21 8.79 1.75
N CYS A 419 18.15 9.12 2.50
CA CYS A 419 17.53 8.17 3.42
C CYS A 419 17.08 6.89 2.73
N LYS A 420 16.41 7.01 1.58
CA LYS A 420 16.06 5.84 0.75
C LYS A 420 17.28 5.01 0.40
N GLY A 421 18.37 5.65 -0.02
CA GLY A 421 19.62 4.97 -0.38
C GLY A 421 20.21 4.18 0.79
N GLU A 422 20.27 4.78 1.98
CA GLU A 422 20.78 4.12 3.20
C GLU A 422 19.88 2.94 3.62
N LEU A 423 18.56 3.11 3.57
CA LEU A 423 17.61 2.03 3.82
C LEU A 423 17.79 0.87 2.83
N THR A 424 17.91 1.17 1.55
CA THR A 424 18.10 0.16 0.50
C THR A 424 19.41 -0.62 0.69
N LYS A 425 20.53 0.05 1.03
CA LYS A 425 21.81 -0.61 1.34
C LYS A 425 21.71 -1.60 2.50
N LYS A 426 20.81 -1.33 3.45
CA LYS A 426 20.55 -2.18 4.62
C LYS A 426 19.41 -3.19 4.39
N GLY A 427 18.89 -3.30 3.18
CA GLY A 427 17.85 -4.26 2.81
C GLY A 427 16.42 -3.83 3.14
N TYR A 428 16.17 -2.61 3.61
CA TYR A 428 14.81 -2.13 3.88
C TYR A 428 14.10 -1.64 2.62
N LEU A 429 12.76 -1.84 2.58
CA LEU A 429 11.91 -1.18 1.58
C LEU A 429 11.78 0.31 1.89
N PRO A 430 11.56 1.15 0.88
CA PRO A 430 11.27 2.57 1.09
C PRO A 430 10.09 2.82 2.05
N ALA A 431 9.15 1.88 2.15
CA ALA A 431 8.03 1.94 3.07
C ALA A 431 8.43 1.88 4.56
N ALA A 432 9.68 1.51 4.89
CA ALA A 432 10.18 1.57 6.26
C ALA A 432 10.24 3.02 6.82
N VAL A 433 10.37 4.03 5.95
CA VAL A 433 10.25 5.45 6.32
C VAL A 433 9.34 6.13 5.31
N GLN A 434 8.18 6.57 5.75
CA GLN A 434 7.16 7.24 4.93
C GLN A 434 7.10 8.72 5.27
N TYR A 435 6.81 9.55 4.25
CA TYR A 435 6.71 11.00 4.40
C TYR A 435 5.36 11.48 3.87
N ASP A 436 4.59 12.18 4.70
CA ASP A 436 3.40 12.95 4.29
C ASP A 436 3.70 14.44 4.47
N LEU A 437 3.55 15.24 3.44
CA LEU A 437 3.70 16.68 3.50
C LEU A 437 2.33 17.34 3.31
N SER A 438 1.91 18.05 4.33
CA SER A 438 0.69 18.84 4.37
C SER A 438 1.03 20.33 4.38
N GLN A 439 0.57 21.03 3.35
CA GLN A 439 0.72 22.47 3.26
C GLN A 439 -0.42 23.19 3.97
N ILE A 440 -0.08 24.18 4.81
CA ILE A 440 -0.97 25.18 5.39
C ILE A 440 -0.70 26.49 4.66
N GLY A 441 -1.73 27.26 4.35
CA GLY A 441 -1.60 28.43 3.46
C GLY A 441 -1.52 28.02 1.99
N ASN A 442 -1.42 29.01 1.13
CA ASN A 442 -1.46 28.81 -0.33
C ASN A 442 -0.61 29.82 -1.08
N THR A 443 0.53 30.20 -0.53
CA THR A 443 1.44 31.13 -1.23
C THR A 443 1.84 30.53 -2.58
N PRO A 444 1.87 31.33 -3.67
CA PRO A 444 2.19 30.83 -5.02
C PRO A 444 3.56 30.12 -5.07
N GLU A 445 4.53 30.61 -4.30
CA GLU A 445 5.88 30.06 -4.22
C GLU A 445 5.87 28.65 -3.61
N ALA A 446 5.15 28.46 -2.49
CA ALA A 446 5.03 27.17 -1.83
C ALA A 446 4.31 26.15 -2.73
N VAL A 447 3.21 26.55 -3.37
CA VAL A 447 2.50 25.70 -4.36
C VAL A 447 3.42 25.28 -5.49
N LYS A 448 4.18 26.23 -6.07
CA LYS A 448 5.14 25.95 -7.14
C LYS A 448 6.24 24.99 -6.68
N TRP A 449 6.79 25.18 -5.49
CA TRP A 449 7.83 24.31 -4.95
C TRP A 449 7.32 22.86 -4.79
N ILE A 450 6.12 22.66 -4.23
CA ILE A 450 5.51 21.34 -4.13
C ILE A 450 5.31 20.70 -5.51
N GLN A 451 4.90 21.47 -6.50
CA GLN A 451 4.73 20.97 -7.87
C GLN A 451 6.05 20.49 -8.51
N THR A 452 7.22 20.96 -8.04
CA THR A 452 8.51 20.44 -8.53
C THR A 452 8.68 18.95 -8.25
N PHE A 453 8.04 18.41 -7.21
CA PHE A 453 8.08 16.99 -6.90
C PHE A 453 7.25 16.14 -7.86
N ASP A 454 6.25 16.73 -8.52
CA ASP A 454 5.43 16.03 -9.52
C ASP A 454 6.22 15.63 -10.77
N SER A 455 7.28 16.37 -11.09
CA SER A 455 8.18 16.10 -12.23
C SER A 455 9.22 15.01 -11.93
N ASP A 456 9.46 14.68 -10.65
CA ASP A 456 10.43 13.66 -10.24
C ASP A 456 9.71 12.35 -9.85
N SER A 457 9.75 11.39 -10.77
CA SER A 457 9.09 10.09 -10.57
C SER A 457 9.63 9.29 -9.37
N ALA A 458 10.86 9.52 -8.95
CA ALA A 458 11.49 8.85 -7.81
C ALA A 458 11.08 9.49 -6.48
N ALA A 459 11.09 10.81 -6.38
CA ALA A 459 10.67 11.55 -5.19
C ALA A 459 9.16 11.42 -4.95
N LYS A 460 8.36 11.48 -6.02
CA LYS A 460 6.89 11.32 -5.97
C LYS A 460 6.44 9.99 -5.37
N LYS A 461 7.23 8.93 -5.51
CA LYS A 461 6.94 7.61 -4.92
C LYS A 461 7.27 7.53 -3.42
N LEU A 462 7.99 8.51 -2.88
CA LEU A 462 8.47 8.50 -1.49
C LEU A 462 7.69 9.45 -0.59
N VAL A 463 7.20 10.56 -1.14
CA VAL A 463 6.48 11.58 -0.38
C VAL A 463 5.04 11.63 -0.86
N TYR A 464 4.12 11.52 0.08
CA TYR A 464 2.72 11.83 -0.17
C TYR A 464 2.51 13.33 0.02
N PHE A 465 1.98 14.00 -1.01
CA PHE A 465 1.57 15.39 -0.92
C PHE A 465 0.05 15.47 -0.86
N SER A 466 -0.47 16.17 0.12
CA SER A 466 -1.91 16.49 0.15
C SER A 466 -2.25 17.33 -1.08
N THR A 467 -3.13 16.81 -1.94
CA THR A 467 -3.60 17.54 -3.13
C THR A 467 -4.70 18.54 -2.82
N GLU A 468 -5.29 18.42 -1.63
CA GLU A 468 -6.37 19.26 -1.16
C GLU A 468 -5.80 20.40 -0.33
N ASN A 469 -6.36 21.59 -0.51
CA ASN A 469 -5.99 22.73 0.32
C ASN A 469 -6.39 22.47 1.77
N THR A 470 -5.40 22.39 2.65
CA THR A 470 -5.59 22.05 4.06
C THR A 470 -6.48 23.07 4.77
N ASP A 471 -6.31 24.36 4.47
CA ASP A 471 -7.10 25.44 5.09
C ASP A 471 -8.57 25.36 4.73
N SER A 472 -8.85 25.09 3.44
CA SER A 472 -10.23 24.91 2.97
C SER A 472 -10.92 23.74 3.66
N ARG A 473 -10.21 22.62 3.82
CA ARG A 473 -10.75 21.42 4.48
C ARG A 473 -10.94 21.60 5.98
N LEU A 474 -9.98 22.24 6.66
CA LEU A 474 -10.13 22.56 8.08
C LEU A 474 -11.31 23.52 8.32
N SER A 475 -11.53 24.47 7.41
CA SER A 475 -12.68 25.37 7.47
C SER A 475 -14.00 24.66 7.17
N GLU A 476 -14.03 23.80 6.13
CA GLU A 476 -15.21 23.03 5.72
C GLU A 476 -15.70 22.10 6.84
N PHE A 477 -14.78 21.46 7.55
CA PHE A 477 -15.10 20.49 8.60
C PHE A 477 -15.07 21.07 10.02
N LYS A 478 -15.01 22.40 10.16
CA LYS A 478 -14.86 23.07 11.46
C LYS A 478 -15.85 22.58 12.53
N ASP A 479 -17.11 22.36 12.13
CA ASP A 479 -18.20 21.94 13.00
C ASP A 479 -18.60 20.46 12.82
N ASN A 480 -17.74 19.67 12.15
CA ASN A 480 -17.99 18.25 11.90
C ASN A 480 -16.73 17.41 12.20
N ASP A 481 -16.61 17.05 13.46
CA ASP A 481 -15.45 16.29 13.98
C ASP A 481 -15.24 14.96 13.26
N ALA A 482 -16.33 14.24 12.96
CA ALA A 482 -16.25 12.94 12.30
C ALA A 482 -15.74 13.06 10.85
N ALA A 483 -16.19 14.06 10.10
CA ALA A 483 -15.71 14.31 8.74
C ALA A 483 -14.26 14.79 8.72
N LEU A 484 -13.86 15.61 9.69
CA LEU A 484 -12.47 16.05 9.84
C LEU A 484 -11.54 14.88 10.16
N ASP A 485 -11.94 14.01 11.08
CA ASP A 485 -11.17 12.83 11.44
C ASP A 485 -11.08 11.82 10.28
N ASP A 486 -12.17 11.62 9.52
CA ASP A 486 -12.14 10.78 8.31
C ASP A 486 -11.16 11.33 7.28
N TRP A 487 -11.20 12.65 7.03
CA TRP A 487 -10.27 13.29 6.11
C TRP A 487 -8.82 13.20 6.59
N LEU A 488 -8.54 13.50 7.86
CA LEU A 488 -7.18 13.43 8.43
C LEU A 488 -6.65 11.99 8.47
N SER A 489 -7.51 11.00 8.74
CA SER A 489 -7.11 9.59 8.76
C SER A 489 -6.58 9.08 7.41
N LYS A 490 -7.00 9.70 6.28
CA LYS A 490 -6.51 9.37 4.95
C LYS A 490 -5.04 9.72 4.76
N LYS A 491 -4.52 10.72 5.51
CA LYS A 491 -3.09 11.05 5.55
C LYS A 491 -2.25 9.94 6.19
N LEU A 492 -2.83 9.18 7.12
CA LEU A 492 -2.18 8.04 7.76
C LEU A 492 -2.14 6.78 6.86
N ARG A 493 -2.81 6.84 5.70
CA ARG A 493 -2.91 5.70 4.78
C ARG A 493 -1.69 5.54 3.88
N HIS A 494 -1.02 6.63 3.53
CA HIS A 494 0.11 6.69 2.60
C HIS A 494 -0.01 5.69 1.43
N GLU A 495 -1.06 5.81 0.65
CA GLU A 495 -1.15 5.14 -0.65
C GLU A 495 -0.57 6.08 -1.71
N PRO A 496 0.33 5.61 -2.57
CA PRO A 496 0.81 6.43 -3.67
C PRO A 496 -0.37 6.78 -4.58
N VAL A 497 -0.78 8.04 -4.55
CA VAL A 497 -1.80 8.56 -5.47
C VAL A 497 -1.19 8.55 -6.86
N ILE A 498 -1.67 7.65 -7.72
CA ILE A 498 -1.40 7.73 -9.16
C ILE A 498 -2.23 8.90 -9.68
N ARG A 499 -1.64 10.10 -9.69
CA ARG A 499 -2.24 11.26 -10.34
C ARG A 499 -2.30 11.00 -11.84
N LYS A 500 -3.49 10.92 -12.42
CA LYS A 500 -3.64 11.11 -13.86
C LYS A 500 -3.32 12.57 -14.20
N LYS A 501 -2.45 12.79 -15.19
CA LYS A 501 -2.20 14.12 -15.76
C LYS A 501 -3.53 14.73 -16.18
N THR A 502 -3.92 15.82 -15.58
CA THR A 502 -4.84 16.78 -16.20
C THR A 502 -4.04 17.49 -17.27
N THR A 503 -4.28 17.18 -18.53
CA THR A 503 -3.88 18.00 -19.67
C THR A 503 -4.71 19.27 -19.63
N PRO A 504 -4.12 20.46 -19.91
CA PRO A 504 -4.79 21.75 -19.84
C PRO A 504 -5.97 21.86 -20.81
#